data_60fe8aa36a1223b8a2c052b45da4b253
#
_entry.id   60fe8aa36a1223b8a2c052b45da4b253
#
_cell.length_a   1.000
_cell.length_b   1.000
_cell.length_c   1.000
_cell.angle_alpha   90.00
_cell.angle_beta   90.00
_cell.angle_gamma   90.00
#
_symmetry.space_group_name_H-M   'P 1'
#
loop_
_entity.id
_entity.type
_entity.pdbx_description
1 polymer ?
#
loop_
_entity_poly.entity_id
_entity_poly.type
_entity_poly.pdbx_seq_one_letter_code
_entity_poly.pdbx_strand_id
1 'polypeptide(L)'
;MSTTTPEALVSRLWWLNLLRGVLAIALGLVAILWPGVTVQAFFTVFGVFSLIDGIVALGTGIFFRGTSWGWILFEGIAGILLGLLAIARPQTLAAVIVIFLAMWALVVGLFQVALAIQLRSTGQRSWLWVLISGAITALLGLYFLV
;
A
#
# COMPACT_ATOMS: atom_id res chain seq x y z
N MET A 1 12.12 42.70 4.45
CA MET A 1 12.00 41.30 4.12
C MET A 1 12.08 40.51 5.42
N SER A 2 10.92 40.15 5.99
CA SER A 2 10.85 39.37 7.23
C SER A 2 11.10 37.89 6.87
N THR A 3 12.30 37.42 7.20
CA THR A 3 12.62 36.01 7.14
C THR A 3 11.79 35.29 8.20
N THR A 4 10.66 34.73 7.80
CA THR A 4 9.92 33.80 8.64
C THR A 4 10.78 32.56 8.78
N THR A 5 11.40 32.40 9.95
CA THR A 5 12.21 31.23 10.27
C THR A 5 11.33 29.97 10.20
N PRO A 6 11.84 28.83 9.70
CA PRO A 6 11.08 27.57 9.61
C PRO A 6 10.45 27.17 10.94
N GLU A 7 11.07 27.52 12.05
CA GLU A 7 10.60 27.26 13.41
C GLU A 7 9.28 28.00 13.74
N ALA A 8 9.08 29.21 13.22
CA ALA A 8 7.84 29.97 13.43
C ALA A 8 6.66 29.39 12.64
N LEU A 9 6.89 28.73 11.52
CA LEU A 9 5.88 28.02 10.75
C LEU A 9 5.49 26.69 11.42
N VAL A 10 6.44 25.96 11.96
CA VAL A 10 6.21 24.71 12.68
C VAL A 10 5.41 24.95 13.95
N SER A 11 5.73 26.01 14.71
CA SER A 11 4.98 26.36 15.94
C SER A 11 3.55 26.82 15.68
N ARG A 12 3.24 27.33 14.48
CA ARG A 12 1.90 27.79 14.10
C ARG A 12 1.03 26.66 13.53
N LEU A 13 1.64 25.56 13.09
CA LEU A 13 0.95 24.44 12.43
C LEU A 13 0.86 23.19 13.32
N TRP A 14 1.30 23.24 14.58
CA TRP A 14 1.28 22.09 15.50
C TRP A 14 -0.13 21.50 15.69
N TRP A 15 -1.16 22.35 15.67
CA TRP A 15 -2.54 21.93 15.82
C TRP A 15 -3.02 21.08 14.62
N LEU A 16 -2.49 21.30 13.39
CA LEU A 16 -2.77 20.48 12.23
C LEU A 16 -2.22 19.06 12.40
N ASN A 17 -1.02 18.93 12.97
CA ASN A 17 -0.44 17.63 13.29
C ASN A 17 -1.24 16.92 14.38
N LEU A 18 -1.72 17.66 15.36
CA LEU A 18 -2.59 17.15 16.42
C LEU A 18 -3.95 16.70 15.85
N LEU A 19 -4.57 17.51 15.01
CA LEU A 19 -5.81 17.17 14.31
C LEU A 19 -5.62 15.90 13.44
N ARG A 20 -4.54 15.85 12.69
CA ARG A 20 -4.20 14.66 11.89
C ARG A 20 -4.03 13.41 12.75
N GLY A 21 -3.36 13.53 13.90
CA GLY A 21 -3.19 12.42 14.85
C GLY A 21 -4.52 11.93 15.42
N VAL A 22 -5.39 12.86 15.85
CA VAL A 22 -6.73 12.53 16.37
C VAL A 22 -7.59 11.87 15.29
N LEU A 23 -7.58 12.39 14.05
CA LEU A 23 -8.30 11.78 12.93
C LEU A 23 -7.75 10.38 12.60
N ALA A 24 -6.43 10.21 12.63
CA ALA A 24 -5.82 8.89 12.39
C ALA A 24 -6.22 7.87 13.46
N ILE A 25 -6.25 8.26 14.73
CA ILE A 25 -6.71 7.41 15.84
C ILE A 25 -8.19 7.08 15.67
N ALA A 26 -9.04 8.06 15.35
CA ALA A 26 -10.46 7.84 15.14
C ALA A 26 -10.73 6.87 13.98
N LEU A 27 -10.04 7.07 12.84
CA LEU A 27 -10.14 6.17 11.68
C LEU A 27 -9.61 4.77 12.01
N GLY A 28 -8.50 4.65 12.75
CA GLY A 28 -7.97 3.37 13.21
C GLY A 28 -8.96 2.62 14.12
N LEU A 29 -9.63 3.34 15.02
CA LEU A 29 -10.65 2.76 15.89
C LEU A 29 -11.86 2.26 15.09
N VAL A 30 -12.33 3.04 14.12
CA VAL A 30 -13.41 2.63 13.22
C VAL A 30 -12.99 1.38 12.41
N ALA A 31 -11.77 1.32 11.93
CA ALA A 31 -11.26 0.18 11.17
C ALA A 31 -11.23 -1.12 12.01
N ILE A 32 -10.92 -1.01 13.30
CA ILE A 32 -10.92 -2.16 14.22
C ILE A 32 -12.34 -2.60 14.57
N LEU A 33 -13.26 -1.64 14.82
CA LEU A 33 -14.63 -1.94 15.24
C LEU A 33 -15.51 -2.43 14.09
N TRP A 34 -15.31 -1.90 12.88
CA TRP A 34 -16.09 -2.23 11.68
C TRP A 34 -15.21 -2.53 10.46
N PRO A 35 -14.44 -3.62 10.48
CA PRO A 35 -13.49 -3.91 9.40
C PRO A 35 -14.16 -4.09 8.03
N GLY A 36 -15.36 -4.69 7.99
CA GLY A 36 -16.11 -4.87 6.74
C GLY A 36 -16.50 -3.56 6.07
N VAL A 37 -17.00 -2.59 6.85
CA VAL A 37 -17.38 -1.26 6.34
C VAL A 37 -16.14 -0.49 5.88
N THR A 38 -15.06 -0.59 6.63
CA THR A 38 -13.80 0.08 6.29
C THR A 38 -13.21 -0.46 4.99
N VAL A 39 -13.18 -1.77 4.81
CA VAL A 39 -12.75 -2.42 3.56
C VAL A 39 -13.62 -1.98 2.39
N GLN A 40 -14.93 -2.00 2.56
CA GLN A 40 -15.86 -1.59 1.50
C GLN A 40 -15.69 -0.12 1.12
N ALA A 41 -15.60 0.78 2.10
CA ALA A 41 -15.38 2.21 1.86
C ALA A 41 -14.06 2.46 1.15
N PHE A 42 -12.97 1.82 1.59
CA PHE A 42 -11.66 1.93 0.99
C PHE A 42 -11.67 1.51 -0.49
N PHE A 43 -12.21 0.31 -0.78
CA PHE A 43 -12.24 -0.18 -2.16
C PHE A 43 -13.22 0.59 -3.04
N THR A 44 -14.29 1.17 -2.50
CA THR A 44 -15.18 2.05 -3.26
C THR A 44 -14.45 3.34 -3.67
N VAL A 45 -13.79 4.01 -2.73
CA VAL A 45 -13.01 5.24 -3.04
C VAL A 45 -11.88 4.92 -4.01
N PHE A 46 -11.12 3.86 -3.76
CA PHE A 46 -10.06 3.39 -4.65
C PHE A 46 -10.60 3.07 -6.05
N GLY A 47 -11.74 2.39 -6.12
CA GLY A 47 -12.38 2.03 -7.39
C GLY A 47 -12.81 3.24 -8.22
N VAL A 48 -13.43 4.23 -7.58
CA VAL A 48 -13.81 5.49 -8.25
C VAL A 48 -12.55 6.21 -8.76
N PHE A 49 -11.52 6.33 -7.92
CA PHE A 49 -10.26 6.96 -8.31
C PHE A 49 -9.61 6.22 -9.48
N SER A 50 -9.51 4.89 -9.40
CA SER A 50 -8.93 4.05 -10.45
C SER A 50 -9.70 4.10 -11.77
N LEU A 51 -11.04 4.23 -11.72
CA LEU A 51 -11.86 4.44 -12.92
C LEU A 51 -11.56 5.79 -13.59
N ILE A 52 -11.52 6.86 -12.80
CA ILE A 52 -11.24 8.20 -13.33
C ILE A 52 -9.84 8.23 -13.96
N ASP A 53 -8.85 7.72 -13.25
CA ASP A 53 -7.47 7.65 -13.71
C ASP A 53 -7.33 6.79 -14.98
N GLY A 54 -7.98 5.62 -15.00
CA GLY A 54 -8.02 4.75 -16.16
C GLY A 54 -8.67 5.39 -17.39
N ILE A 55 -9.75 6.15 -17.23
CA ILE A 55 -10.40 6.89 -18.31
C ILE A 55 -9.47 8.00 -18.83
N VAL A 56 -8.82 8.74 -17.96
CA VAL A 56 -7.85 9.78 -18.31
C VAL A 56 -6.65 9.18 -19.05
N ALA A 57 -6.12 8.04 -18.54
CA ALA A 57 -5.03 7.32 -19.19
C ALA A 57 -5.41 6.84 -20.60
N LEU A 58 -6.62 6.28 -20.78
CA LEU A 58 -7.11 5.90 -22.11
C LEU A 58 -7.24 7.10 -23.03
N GLY A 59 -7.81 8.20 -22.55
CA GLY A 59 -7.91 9.45 -23.31
C GLY A 59 -6.54 9.93 -23.77
N THR A 60 -5.57 10.02 -22.85
CA THR A 60 -4.20 10.44 -23.19
C THR A 60 -3.52 9.48 -24.16
N GLY A 61 -3.66 8.16 -23.98
CA GLY A 61 -3.09 7.16 -24.88
C GLY A 61 -3.66 7.20 -26.29
N ILE A 62 -4.94 7.55 -26.45
CA ILE A 62 -5.60 7.68 -27.76
C ILE A 62 -5.19 8.98 -28.45
N PHE A 63 -5.17 10.11 -27.72
CA PHE A 63 -4.91 11.44 -28.30
C PHE A 63 -3.42 11.72 -28.50
N PHE A 64 -2.55 11.20 -27.61
CA PHE A 64 -1.10 11.44 -27.65
C PHE A 64 -0.35 10.15 -27.97
N ARG A 65 -0.23 9.84 -29.27
CA ARG A 65 0.53 8.65 -29.74
C ARG A 65 2.03 8.91 -29.70
N GLY A 66 2.63 8.82 -28.49
CA GLY A 66 4.08 8.87 -28.29
C GLY A 66 4.70 7.46 -28.24
N THR A 67 5.99 7.38 -27.95
CA THR A 67 6.77 6.11 -27.88
C THR A 67 6.20 5.08 -26.89
N SER A 68 5.48 5.52 -25.86
CA SER A 68 4.93 4.66 -24.78
C SER A 68 3.39 4.54 -24.81
N TRP A 69 2.74 4.88 -25.93
CA TRP A 69 1.27 4.89 -26.01
C TRP A 69 0.62 3.55 -25.65
N GLY A 70 1.25 2.45 -26.05
CA GLY A 70 0.74 1.10 -25.75
C GLY A 70 0.73 0.77 -24.25
N TRP A 71 1.74 1.24 -23.49
CA TRP A 71 1.80 1.11 -22.05
C TRP A 71 0.70 1.93 -21.36
N ILE A 72 0.46 3.16 -21.82
CA ILE A 72 -0.58 4.05 -21.29
C ILE A 72 -1.97 3.45 -21.54
N LEU A 73 -2.20 2.85 -22.70
CA LEU A 73 -3.46 2.17 -22.99
C LEU A 73 -3.66 0.93 -22.10
N PHE A 74 -2.61 0.14 -21.89
CA PHE A 74 -2.65 -1.01 -20.98
C PHE A 74 -2.97 -0.58 -19.56
N GLU A 75 -2.32 0.46 -19.06
CA GLU A 75 -2.57 1.05 -17.73
C GLU A 75 -4.02 1.56 -17.61
N GLY A 76 -4.53 2.26 -18.63
CA GLY A 76 -5.90 2.74 -18.66
C GLY A 76 -6.93 1.62 -18.63
N ILE A 77 -6.76 0.57 -19.43
CA ILE A 77 -7.64 -0.61 -19.42
C ILE A 77 -7.57 -1.32 -18.08
N ALA A 78 -6.37 -1.55 -17.56
CA ALA A 78 -6.18 -2.19 -16.25
C ALA A 78 -6.82 -1.36 -15.12
N GLY A 79 -6.65 -0.03 -15.13
CA GLY A 79 -7.26 0.89 -14.17
C GLY A 79 -8.79 0.83 -14.18
N ILE A 80 -9.41 0.80 -15.36
CA ILE A 80 -10.87 0.66 -15.48
C ILE A 80 -11.34 -0.69 -14.97
N LEU A 81 -10.70 -1.79 -15.35
CA LEU A 81 -11.07 -3.13 -14.91
C LEU A 81 -10.95 -3.30 -13.40
N LEU A 82 -9.82 -2.84 -12.83
CA LEU A 82 -9.60 -2.87 -11.38
C LEU A 82 -10.58 -1.96 -10.65
N GLY A 83 -10.86 -0.77 -11.18
CA GLY A 83 -11.82 0.16 -10.61
C GLY A 83 -13.24 -0.40 -10.57
N LEU A 84 -13.67 -1.03 -11.67
CA LEU A 84 -14.97 -1.70 -11.72
C LEU A 84 -15.06 -2.88 -10.72
N LEU A 85 -14.00 -3.68 -10.65
CA LEU A 85 -13.94 -4.82 -9.73
C LEU A 85 -13.95 -4.35 -8.27
N ALA A 86 -13.23 -3.26 -7.97
CA ALA A 86 -13.20 -2.67 -6.63
C ALA A 86 -14.58 -2.20 -6.15
N ILE A 87 -15.37 -1.61 -7.04
CA ILE A 87 -16.72 -1.14 -6.72
C ILE A 87 -17.72 -2.31 -6.68
N ALA A 88 -17.66 -3.19 -7.68
CA ALA A 88 -18.64 -4.27 -7.81
C ALA A 88 -18.45 -5.39 -6.79
N ARG A 89 -17.19 -5.72 -6.46
CA ARG A 89 -16.84 -6.84 -5.56
C ARG A 89 -15.64 -6.50 -4.67
N PRO A 90 -15.76 -5.57 -3.73
CA PRO A 90 -14.65 -5.11 -2.89
C PRO A 90 -14.02 -6.25 -2.07
N GLN A 91 -14.82 -7.19 -1.59
CA GLN A 91 -14.35 -8.34 -0.80
C GLN A 91 -13.49 -9.30 -1.65
N THR A 92 -13.88 -9.54 -2.91
CA THR A 92 -13.11 -10.37 -3.83
C THR A 92 -11.75 -9.73 -4.14
N LEU A 93 -11.73 -8.43 -4.40
CA LEU A 93 -10.50 -7.70 -4.65
C LEU A 93 -9.60 -7.68 -3.40
N ALA A 94 -10.19 -7.49 -2.21
CA ALA A 94 -9.47 -7.58 -0.94
C ALA A 94 -8.80 -8.96 -0.77
N ALA A 95 -9.53 -10.05 -1.04
CA ALA A 95 -8.99 -11.41 -0.95
C ALA A 95 -7.80 -11.62 -1.92
N VAL A 96 -7.93 -11.16 -3.18
CA VAL A 96 -6.85 -11.24 -4.17
C VAL A 96 -5.60 -10.49 -3.70
N ILE A 97 -5.77 -9.27 -3.16
CA ILE A 97 -4.66 -8.47 -2.63
C ILE A 97 -4.02 -9.16 -1.42
N VAL A 98 -4.81 -9.73 -0.51
CA VAL A 98 -4.29 -10.46 0.66
C VAL A 98 -3.46 -11.66 0.21
N ILE A 99 -3.93 -12.45 -0.76
CA ILE A 99 -3.17 -13.59 -1.30
C ILE A 99 -1.86 -13.11 -1.94
N PHE A 100 -1.90 -12.03 -2.72
CA PHE A 100 -0.71 -11.46 -3.33
C PHE A 100 0.31 -10.99 -2.29
N LEU A 101 -0.16 -10.26 -1.25
CA LEU A 101 0.67 -9.81 -0.14
C LEU A 101 1.24 -10.98 0.67
N ALA A 102 0.46 -12.04 0.86
CA ALA A 102 0.90 -13.24 1.56
C ALA A 102 2.02 -13.97 0.79
N MET A 103 1.89 -14.12 -0.53
CA MET A 103 2.97 -14.66 -1.38
C MET A 103 4.22 -13.76 -1.34
N TRP A 104 4.04 -12.45 -1.43
CA TRP A 104 5.14 -11.50 -1.32
C TRP A 104 5.84 -11.58 0.04
N ALA A 105 5.06 -11.61 1.13
CA ALA A 105 5.60 -11.75 2.50
C ALA A 105 6.39 -13.05 2.66
N LEU A 106 5.92 -14.16 2.08
CA LEU A 106 6.62 -15.43 2.11
C LEU A 106 7.98 -15.34 1.38
N VAL A 107 8.01 -14.77 0.19
CA VAL A 107 9.26 -14.55 -0.57
C VAL A 107 10.23 -13.66 0.19
N VAL A 108 9.76 -12.52 0.69
CA VAL A 108 10.59 -11.57 1.47
C VAL A 108 11.09 -12.21 2.77
N GLY A 109 10.22 -12.93 3.50
CA GLY A 109 10.59 -13.61 4.72
C GLY A 109 11.66 -14.69 4.49
N LEU A 110 11.54 -15.51 3.45
CA LEU A 110 12.57 -16.49 3.08
C LEU A 110 13.89 -15.82 2.70
N PHE A 111 13.83 -14.71 1.96
CA PHE A 111 15.02 -13.95 1.60
C PHE A 111 15.73 -13.36 2.85
N GLN A 112 14.96 -12.84 3.81
CA GLN A 112 15.50 -12.34 5.08
C GLN A 112 16.14 -13.46 5.90
N VAL A 113 15.56 -14.66 5.94
CA VAL A 113 16.16 -15.83 6.62
C VAL A 113 17.49 -16.20 5.95
N ALA A 114 17.55 -16.25 4.62
CA ALA A 114 18.78 -16.51 3.87
C ALA A 114 19.86 -15.45 4.18
N LEU A 115 19.47 -14.18 4.22
CA LEU A 115 20.34 -13.05 4.57
C LEU A 115 20.87 -13.19 6.02
N ALA A 116 20.02 -13.59 6.97
CA ALA A 116 20.42 -13.78 8.36
C ALA A 116 21.50 -14.87 8.50
N ILE A 117 21.39 -15.96 7.75
CA ILE A 117 22.41 -17.02 7.72
C ILE A 117 23.76 -16.48 7.21
N GLN A 118 23.72 -15.63 6.18
CA GLN A 118 24.91 -14.98 5.63
C GLN A 118 25.54 -13.99 6.62
N LEU A 119 24.72 -13.17 7.31
CA LEU A 119 25.18 -12.24 8.35
C LEU A 119 25.81 -12.97 9.55
N ARG A 120 25.29 -14.16 9.90
CA ARG A 120 25.87 -15.00 10.94
C ARG A 120 27.31 -15.42 10.59
N SER A 121 27.58 -15.78 9.33
CA SER A 121 28.93 -16.21 8.89
C SER A 121 29.94 -15.06 8.92
N THR A 122 29.49 -13.80 8.82
CA THR A 122 30.34 -12.60 8.90
C THR A 122 30.49 -12.04 10.32
N GLY A 123 29.93 -12.71 11.34
CA GLY A 123 30.04 -12.33 12.76
C GLY A 123 29.25 -11.07 13.16
N GLN A 124 28.32 -10.63 12.35
CA GLN A 124 27.48 -9.45 12.65
C GLN A 124 26.42 -9.79 13.73
N ARG A 125 26.39 -8.98 14.79
CA ARG A 125 25.49 -9.20 15.95
C ARG A 125 23.99 -9.04 15.62
N SER A 126 23.66 -8.42 14.50
CA SER A 126 22.28 -8.16 14.04
C SER A 126 21.59 -9.37 13.37
N TRP A 127 22.31 -10.47 13.10
CA TRP A 127 21.77 -11.63 12.38
C TRP A 127 20.52 -12.24 13.05
N LEU A 128 20.46 -12.23 14.40
CA LEU A 128 19.32 -12.74 15.15
C LEU A 128 18.04 -11.95 14.90
N TRP A 129 18.12 -10.61 14.85
CA TRP A 129 16.97 -9.75 14.59
C TRP A 129 16.44 -9.93 13.19
N VAL A 130 17.34 -10.07 12.21
CA VAL A 130 16.98 -10.33 10.82
C VAL A 130 16.34 -11.70 10.67
N LEU A 131 16.87 -12.73 11.39
CA LEU A 131 16.30 -14.07 11.39
C LEU A 131 14.88 -14.09 11.97
N ILE A 132 14.69 -13.47 13.13
CA ILE A 132 13.38 -13.43 13.80
C ILE A 132 12.37 -12.70 12.94
N SER A 133 12.72 -11.52 12.38
CA SER A 133 11.82 -10.77 11.51
C SER A 133 11.47 -11.55 10.24
N GLY A 134 12.45 -12.20 9.61
CA GLY A 134 12.24 -13.02 8.42
C GLY A 134 11.36 -14.24 8.69
N ALA A 135 11.58 -14.92 9.81
CA ALA A 135 10.77 -16.07 10.21
C ALA A 135 9.32 -15.66 10.50
N ILE A 136 9.11 -14.58 11.23
CA ILE A 136 7.75 -14.07 11.51
C ILE A 136 7.06 -13.68 10.20
N THR A 137 7.75 -12.97 9.31
CA THR A 137 7.18 -12.53 8.03
C THR A 137 6.82 -13.72 7.14
N ALA A 138 7.68 -14.75 7.07
CA ALA A 138 7.39 -15.96 6.30
C ALA A 138 6.21 -16.75 6.89
N LEU A 139 6.16 -16.89 8.24
CA LEU A 139 5.05 -17.57 8.91
C LEU A 139 3.72 -16.85 8.72
N LEU A 140 3.70 -15.51 8.79
CA LEU A 140 2.51 -14.71 8.50
C LEU A 140 2.07 -14.88 7.04
N GLY A 141 3.03 -14.84 6.10
CA GLY A 141 2.74 -15.11 4.68
C GLY A 141 2.11 -16.48 4.49
N LEU A 142 2.66 -17.52 5.11
CA LEU A 142 2.12 -18.88 5.05
C LEU A 142 0.73 -18.98 5.70
N TYR A 143 0.53 -18.35 6.84
CA TYR A 143 -0.76 -18.33 7.55
C TYR A 143 -1.89 -17.74 6.70
N PHE A 144 -1.62 -16.66 5.95
CA PHE A 144 -2.63 -16.04 5.08
C PHE A 144 -2.86 -16.78 3.75
N LEU A 145 -2.00 -17.76 3.40
CA LEU A 145 -2.19 -18.61 2.22
C LEU A 145 -3.01 -19.88 2.50
N VAL A 146 -3.10 -20.30 3.76
CA VAL A 146 -3.84 -21.50 4.21
C VAL A 146 -5.20 -21.13 4.75
#